data_70c112b56af6e66c5ae2b80a6fcf2258
#
_entry.id   70c112b56af6e66c5ae2b80a6fcf2258
#
_cell.length_a   1.000
_cell.length_b   1.000
_cell.length_c   1.000
_cell.angle_alpha   90.00
_cell.angle_beta   90.00
_cell.angle_gamma   90.00
#
_symmetry.space_group_name_H-M   'P 1'
#
loop_
_entity.id
_entity.type
_entity.pdbx_description
1 polymer ?
#
loop_
_entity_poly.entity_id
_entity_poly.type
_entity_poly.pdbx_seq_one_letter_code
_entity_poly.pdbx_strand_id
1 'polypeptide(L)'
;QRLEFIEFRLFWEGHVNRSDLMEQFGLSVNQASADLNRYIGLAPDNMVYDKSARTYVRGPDYAAQFLKPDASRYLAQLRSLADGIMDNDDTWIAELPSYDSAPTPTRGVNPVTLRSVVGAIRRSEAIEVKYQSLSRPEPSWRWIAPHAIGFDGFRWHTRAFCKADEVFKDFLLSRILQTRGVEASEATEADDAEWQ
;
A
#
# COMPACT_ATOMS: atom_id res chain seq x y z
N GLN A 1 -16.88 8.57 2.39
CA GLN A 1 -16.48 7.16 2.41
C GLN A 1 -17.62 6.22 1.97
N ARG A 2 -18.83 6.18 2.65
CA ARG A 2 -19.91 5.23 2.29
C ARG A 2 -20.55 5.51 0.92
N LEU A 3 -20.77 6.76 0.55
CA LEU A 3 -21.25 7.13 -0.80
C LEU A 3 -20.18 6.85 -1.88
N GLU A 4 -18.93 7.03 -1.53
CA GLU A 4 -17.79 6.69 -2.39
C GLU A 4 -17.67 5.17 -2.61
N PHE A 5 -17.97 4.37 -1.59
CA PHE A 5 -18.06 2.91 -1.71
C PHE A 5 -19.21 2.48 -2.66
N ILE A 6 -20.38 3.10 -2.55
CA ILE A 6 -21.50 2.84 -3.48
C ILE A 6 -21.05 3.10 -4.93
N GLU A 7 -20.37 4.25 -5.17
CA GLU A 7 -19.87 4.56 -6.52
C GLU A 7 -18.75 3.62 -6.97
N PHE A 8 -17.90 3.17 -6.05
CA PHE A 8 -16.85 2.20 -6.36
C PHE A 8 -17.45 0.89 -6.89
N ARG A 9 -18.47 0.35 -6.18
CA ARG A 9 -19.16 -0.88 -6.56
C ARG A 9 -19.89 -0.71 -7.89
N LEU A 10 -20.61 0.40 -8.08
CA LEU A 10 -21.31 0.70 -9.33
C LEU A 10 -20.34 0.89 -10.50
N PHE A 11 -19.18 1.53 -10.28
CA PHE A 11 -18.20 1.79 -11.33
C PHE A 11 -17.50 0.53 -11.80
N TRP A 12 -16.94 -0.24 -10.86
CA TRP A 12 -16.09 -1.38 -11.18
C TRP A 12 -16.86 -2.69 -11.37
N GLU A 13 -17.94 -2.90 -10.62
CA GLU A 13 -18.69 -4.16 -10.61
C GLU A 13 -20.09 -4.03 -11.24
N GLY A 14 -20.56 -2.80 -11.45
CA GLY A 14 -21.84 -2.51 -12.09
C GLY A 14 -23.05 -2.61 -11.18
N HIS A 15 -22.90 -3.06 -9.94
CA HIS A 15 -24.00 -3.21 -9.00
C HIS A 15 -23.58 -2.99 -7.54
N VAL A 16 -24.55 -2.78 -6.67
CA VAL A 16 -24.37 -2.68 -5.22
C VAL A 16 -25.63 -3.09 -4.48
N ASN A 17 -25.46 -3.80 -3.37
CA ASN A 17 -26.54 -4.21 -2.50
C ASN A 17 -26.46 -3.57 -1.11
N ARG A 18 -27.55 -3.67 -0.38
CA ARG A 18 -27.61 -3.27 1.03
C ARG A 18 -26.68 -4.11 1.89
N SER A 19 -26.59 -5.43 1.61
CA SER A 19 -25.66 -6.34 2.27
C SER A 19 -24.23 -5.88 2.17
N ASP A 20 -23.80 -5.36 1.02
CA ASP A 20 -22.43 -4.92 0.79
C ASP A 20 -22.01 -3.78 1.73
N LEU A 21 -22.94 -2.82 1.95
CA LEU A 21 -22.71 -1.74 2.91
C LEU A 21 -22.70 -2.25 4.36
N MET A 22 -23.60 -3.22 4.66
CA MET A 22 -23.67 -3.80 5.99
C MET A 22 -22.38 -4.54 6.35
N GLU A 23 -21.87 -5.34 5.44
CA GLU A 23 -20.62 -6.11 5.60
C GLU A 23 -19.41 -5.19 5.70
N GLN A 24 -19.28 -4.25 4.74
CA GLN A 24 -18.11 -3.36 4.68
C GLN A 24 -17.98 -2.39 5.85
N PHE A 25 -19.11 -1.92 6.40
CA PHE A 25 -19.11 -0.85 7.41
C PHE A 25 -19.74 -1.25 8.75
N GLY A 26 -20.14 -2.50 8.92
CA GLY A 26 -20.81 -2.96 10.14
C GLY A 26 -22.16 -2.27 10.41
N LEU A 27 -22.92 -1.95 9.35
CA LEU A 27 -24.16 -1.14 9.46
C LEU A 27 -25.39 -2.01 9.74
N SER A 28 -26.37 -1.40 10.38
CA SER A 28 -27.73 -1.95 10.41
C SER A 28 -28.43 -1.84 9.05
N VAL A 29 -29.42 -2.67 8.81
CA VAL A 29 -30.28 -2.64 7.60
C VAL A 29 -30.84 -1.24 7.33
N ASN A 30 -31.28 -0.54 8.41
CA ASN A 30 -31.87 0.80 8.29
C ASN A 30 -30.83 1.84 7.86
N GLN A 31 -29.62 1.77 8.41
CA GLN A 31 -28.53 2.68 8.05
C GLN A 31 -28.07 2.47 6.61
N ALA A 32 -27.87 1.22 6.18
CA ALA A 32 -27.52 0.90 4.81
C ALA A 32 -28.59 1.36 3.82
N SER A 33 -29.89 1.17 4.14
CA SER A 33 -31.00 1.68 3.34
C SER A 33 -31.03 3.21 3.26
N ALA A 34 -30.75 3.89 4.37
CA ALA A 34 -30.69 5.34 4.39
C ALA A 34 -29.55 5.90 3.53
N ASP A 35 -28.37 5.23 3.52
CA ASP A 35 -27.26 5.62 2.69
C ASP A 35 -27.54 5.42 1.19
N LEU A 36 -28.16 4.30 0.80
CA LEU A 36 -28.59 4.08 -0.57
C LEU A 36 -29.62 5.12 -1.04
N ASN A 37 -30.64 5.39 -0.21
CA ASN A 37 -31.63 6.43 -0.51
C ASN A 37 -31.00 7.82 -0.60
N ARG A 38 -30.04 8.13 0.29
CA ARG A 38 -29.29 9.38 0.23
C ARG A 38 -28.50 9.50 -1.07
N TYR A 39 -27.85 8.41 -1.49
CA TYR A 39 -27.12 8.39 -2.76
C TYR A 39 -28.04 8.63 -3.96
N ILE A 40 -29.20 7.96 -4.00
CA ILE A 40 -30.21 8.18 -5.05
C ILE A 40 -30.66 9.65 -5.09
N GLY A 41 -30.87 10.26 -3.92
CA GLY A 41 -31.25 11.67 -3.84
C GLY A 41 -30.21 12.66 -4.35
N LEU A 42 -28.92 12.30 -4.25
CA LEU A 42 -27.80 13.13 -4.70
C LEU A 42 -27.39 12.86 -6.16
N ALA A 43 -27.57 11.63 -6.64
CA ALA A 43 -27.18 11.17 -7.98
C ALA A 43 -28.27 10.24 -8.55
N PRO A 44 -29.46 10.77 -8.90
CA PRO A 44 -30.63 9.96 -9.26
C PRO A 44 -30.43 9.07 -10.48
N ASP A 45 -29.59 9.48 -11.43
CA ASP A 45 -29.36 8.76 -12.70
C ASP A 45 -28.24 7.71 -12.58
N ASN A 46 -27.53 7.68 -11.44
CA ASN A 46 -26.37 6.83 -11.26
C ASN A 46 -26.70 5.37 -10.92
N MET A 47 -27.88 5.10 -10.39
CA MET A 47 -28.29 3.71 -10.12
C MET A 47 -29.80 3.50 -10.23
N VAL A 48 -30.15 2.28 -10.66
CA VAL A 48 -31.54 1.84 -10.83
C VAL A 48 -31.72 0.50 -10.11
N TYR A 49 -32.85 0.31 -9.45
CA TYR A 49 -33.15 -0.97 -8.80
C TYR A 49 -33.66 -1.99 -9.82
N ASP A 50 -32.90 -3.06 -10.04
CA ASP A 50 -33.31 -4.22 -10.81
C ASP A 50 -34.10 -5.18 -9.93
N LYS A 51 -35.40 -5.29 -10.20
CA LYS A 51 -36.33 -6.15 -9.47
C LYS A 51 -36.06 -7.64 -9.72
N SER A 52 -35.53 -7.99 -10.90
CA SER A 52 -35.22 -9.36 -11.27
C SER A 52 -33.99 -9.88 -10.54
N ALA A 53 -32.91 -9.08 -10.57
CA ALA A 53 -31.67 -9.39 -9.86
C ALA A 53 -31.72 -9.02 -8.37
N ARG A 54 -32.72 -8.26 -7.92
CA ARG A 54 -32.89 -7.75 -6.55
C ARG A 54 -31.69 -6.94 -6.07
N THR A 55 -31.10 -6.16 -6.96
CA THR A 55 -29.92 -5.36 -6.71
C THR A 55 -30.04 -3.98 -7.32
N TYR A 56 -29.27 -3.02 -6.85
CA TYR A 56 -29.09 -1.75 -7.53
C TYR A 56 -28.00 -1.92 -8.59
N VAL A 57 -28.30 -1.58 -9.84
CA VAL A 57 -27.37 -1.63 -10.96
C VAL A 57 -26.99 -0.23 -11.39
N ARG A 58 -25.83 -0.10 -12.02
CA ARG A 58 -25.36 1.15 -12.59
C ARG A 58 -26.35 1.68 -13.63
N GLY A 59 -26.75 2.94 -13.48
CA GLY A 59 -27.62 3.63 -14.43
C GLY A 59 -26.92 3.90 -15.78
N PRO A 60 -27.69 4.07 -16.86
CA PRO A 60 -27.12 4.31 -18.20
C PRO A 60 -26.34 5.63 -18.29
N ASP A 61 -26.75 6.65 -17.55
CA ASP A 61 -26.14 7.99 -17.52
C ASP A 61 -25.22 8.19 -16.32
N TYR A 62 -24.65 7.11 -15.80
CA TYR A 62 -23.80 7.11 -14.64
C TYR A 62 -22.61 8.09 -14.76
N ALA A 63 -22.47 8.98 -13.80
CA ALA A 63 -21.34 9.89 -13.66
C ALA A 63 -20.88 9.94 -12.19
N ALA A 64 -19.66 9.49 -11.92
CA ALA A 64 -19.10 9.48 -10.57
C ALA A 64 -19.02 10.92 -10.00
N GLN A 65 -19.53 11.11 -8.77
CA GLN A 65 -19.55 12.40 -8.07
C GLN A 65 -18.67 12.39 -6.82
N PHE A 66 -18.59 11.26 -6.14
CA PHE A 66 -17.88 11.08 -4.87
C PHE A 66 -16.59 10.30 -5.05
N LEU A 67 -16.52 9.43 -6.04
CA LEU A 67 -15.35 8.64 -6.40
C LEU A 67 -14.56 9.34 -7.53
N LYS A 68 -13.23 9.34 -7.42
CA LYS A 68 -12.34 9.56 -8.57
C LYS A 68 -11.78 8.22 -9.00
N PRO A 69 -12.36 7.58 -10.04
CA PRO A 69 -11.89 6.29 -10.49
C PRO A 69 -10.43 6.35 -10.94
N ASP A 70 -9.62 5.41 -10.46
CA ASP A 70 -8.20 5.32 -10.78
C ASP A 70 -7.84 3.87 -11.10
N ALA A 71 -7.56 3.60 -12.36
CA ALA A 71 -7.20 2.27 -12.85
C ALA A 71 -5.90 1.76 -12.22
N SER A 72 -4.91 2.64 -12.02
CA SER A 72 -3.63 2.26 -11.42
C SER A 72 -3.82 1.79 -9.99
N ARG A 73 -4.68 2.49 -9.23
CA ARG A 73 -5.01 2.12 -7.86
C ARG A 73 -5.78 0.79 -7.79
N TYR A 74 -6.73 0.57 -8.70
CA TYR A 74 -7.47 -0.70 -8.79
C TYR A 74 -6.53 -1.87 -9.09
N LEU A 75 -5.67 -1.73 -10.10
CA LEU A 75 -4.69 -2.76 -10.50
C LEU A 75 -3.64 -3.01 -9.40
N ALA A 76 -3.23 -1.97 -8.66
CA ALA A 76 -2.32 -2.13 -7.52
C ALA A 76 -2.96 -2.95 -6.38
N GLN A 77 -4.27 -2.79 -6.13
CA GLN A 77 -4.99 -3.61 -5.16
C GLN A 77 -5.08 -5.08 -5.63
N LEU A 78 -5.42 -5.34 -6.90
CA LEU A 78 -5.42 -6.70 -7.45
C LEU A 78 -4.06 -7.37 -7.28
N ARG A 79 -2.98 -6.65 -7.58
CA ARG A 79 -1.63 -7.16 -7.39
C ARG A 79 -1.33 -7.45 -5.92
N SER A 80 -1.70 -6.54 -5.01
CA SER A 80 -1.48 -6.73 -3.57
C SER A 80 -2.23 -7.94 -3.01
N LEU A 81 -3.44 -8.22 -3.53
CA LEU A 81 -4.21 -9.42 -3.22
C LEU A 81 -3.51 -10.69 -3.75
N ALA A 82 -3.00 -10.64 -5.02
CA ALA A 82 -2.27 -11.75 -5.63
C ALA A 82 -1.00 -12.10 -4.85
N ASP A 83 -0.28 -11.08 -4.43
CA ASP A 83 0.99 -11.22 -3.72
C ASP A 83 0.77 -11.57 -2.22
N GLY A 84 -0.49 -11.69 -1.75
CA GLY A 84 -0.83 -11.96 -0.34
C GLY A 84 -0.40 -10.84 0.62
N ILE A 85 -0.28 -9.60 0.11
CA ILE A 85 0.07 -8.41 0.90
C ILE A 85 -1.19 -7.78 1.51
N MET A 86 -2.33 -7.98 0.86
CA MET A 86 -3.64 -7.45 1.24
C MET A 86 -4.63 -8.60 1.36
N ASP A 87 -5.47 -8.57 2.37
CA ASP A 87 -6.59 -9.51 2.52
C ASP A 87 -7.85 -8.97 1.80
N ASN A 88 -8.80 -9.86 1.50
CA ASN A 88 -10.06 -9.47 0.83
C ASN A 88 -10.86 -8.46 1.66
N ASP A 89 -10.75 -8.49 2.98
CA ASP A 89 -11.45 -7.57 3.88
C ASP A 89 -10.84 -6.15 3.86
N ASP A 90 -9.63 -6.00 3.33
CA ASP A 90 -8.92 -4.70 3.24
C ASP A 90 -9.22 -3.93 1.95
N THR A 91 -10.04 -4.50 1.05
CA THR A 91 -10.42 -3.89 -0.23
C THR A 91 -11.93 -3.74 -0.37
N TRP A 92 -12.34 -2.84 -1.26
CA TRP A 92 -13.75 -2.71 -1.67
C TRP A 92 -14.12 -3.58 -2.87
N ILE A 93 -13.15 -4.28 -3.45
CA ILE A 93 -13.36 -5.21 -4.55
C ILE A 93 -13.98 -6.49 -3.97
N ALA A 94 -15.22 -6.80 -4.35
CA ALA A 94 -15.85 -8.05 -3.93
C ALA A 94 -15.83 -9.11 -5.04
N GLU A 95 -15.94 -8.68 -6.30
CA GLU A 95 -15.86 -9.57 -7.45
C GLU A 95 -14.48 -9.45 -8.11
N LEU A 96 -13.57 -10.34 -7.70
CA LEU A 96 -12.25 -10.39 -8.29
C LEU A 96 -12.33 -10.94 -9.71
N PRO A 97 -11.86 -10.21 -10.73
CA PRO A 97 -11.69 -10.78 -12.06
C PRO A 97 -10.67 -11.92 -12.00
N SER A 98 -10.76 -12.87 -12.92
CA SER A 98 -9.65 -13.82 -13.11
C SER A 98 -8.40 -13.05 -13.50
N TYR A 99 -7.35 -13.13 -12.67
CA TYR A 99 -6.09 -12.46 -12.91
C TYR A 99 -4.92 -13.36 -12.49
N ASP A 100 -3.78 -13.15 -13.10
CA ASP A 100 -2.54 -13.82 -12.77
C ASP A 100 -1.42 -12.76 -12.67
N SER A 101 -0.49 -12.97 -11.74
CA SER A 101 0.72 -12.17 -11.65
C SER A 101 1.93 -13.08 -11.80
N ALA A 102 2.87 -12.70 -12.65
CA ALA A 102 4.15 -13.41 -12.73
C ALA A 102 4.81 -13.37 -11.33
N PRO A 103 5.24 -14.53 -10.79
CA PRO A 103 5.88 -14.55 -9.49
C PRO A 103 7.15 -13.70 -9.51
N THR A 104 7.10 -12.56 -8.81
CA THR A 104 8.28 -11.74 -8.60
C THR A 104 9.04 -12.30 -7.41
N PRO A 105 10.32 -12.68 -7.55
CA PRO A 105 11.11 -13.18 -6.43
C PRO A 105 11.22 -12.07 -5.36
N THR A 106 10.42 -12.15 -4.34
CA THR A 106 10.48 -11.24 -3.20
C THR A 106 11.33 -11.86 -2.11
N ARG A 107 12.44 -11.21 -1.75
CA ARG A 107 13.13 -11.53 -0.50
C ARG A 107 12.47 -10.71 0.61
N GLY A 108 11.86 -11.40 1.55
CA GLY A 108 11.23 -10.78 2.69
C GLY A 108 12.20 -9.87 3.46
N VAL A 109 11.69 -8.72 3.89
CA VAL A 109 12.40 -7.81 4.81
C VAL A 109 11.94 -8.15 6.23
N ASN A 110 12.88 -8.36 7.14
CA ASN A 110 12.53 -8.60 8.54
C ASN A 110 11.85 -7.35 9.14
N PRO A 111 10.64 -7.46 9.70
CA PRO A 111 9.89 -6.31 10.20
C PRO A 111 10.59 -5.58 11.36
N VAL A 112 11.37 -6.29 12.18
CA VAL A 112 12.17 -5.67 13.27
C VAL A 112 13.29 -4.81 12.69
N THR A 113 13.97 -5.33 11.66
CA THR A 113 14.99 -4.59 10.92
C THR A 113 14.42 -3.34 10.27
N LEU A 114 13.28 -3.49 9.55
CA LEU A 114 12.61 -2.35 8.92
C LEU A 114 12.22 -1.28 9.94
N ARG A 115 11.64 -1.69 11.08
CA ARG A 115 11.29 -0.78 12.17
C ARG A 115 12.52 0.00 12.68
N SER A 116 13.67 -0.67 12.81
CA SER A 116 14.92 -0.03 13.28
C SER A 116 15.40 1.00 12.26
N VAL A 117 15.41 0.67 10.96
CA VAL A 117 15.79 1.60 9.89
C VAL A 117 14.85 2.80 9.84
N VAL A 118 13.52 2.58 9.83
CA VAL A 118 12.53 3.67 9.83
C VAL A 118 12.66 4.55 11.07
N GLY A 119 12.94 3.94 12.23
CA GLY A 119 13.20 4.66 13.48
C GLY A 119 14.44 5.56 13.40
N ALA A 120 15.52 5.05 12.83
CA ALA A 120 16.76 5.80 12.64
C ALA A 120 16.58 6.98 11.67
N ILE A 121 15.88 6.77 10.55
CA ILE A 121 15.53 7.84 9.60
C ILE A 121 14.76 8.97 10.31
N ARG A 122 13.71 8.61 11.07
CA ARG A 122 12.87 9.61 11.77
C ARG A 122 13.60 10.43 12.82
N ARG A 123 14.65 9.87 13.42
CA ARG A 123 15.42 10.52 14.49
C ARG A 123 16.76 11.05 14.02
N SER A 124 17.09 10.91 12.73
CA SER A 124 18.39 11.27 12.16
C SER A 124 19.55 10.61 12.94
N GLU A 125 19.43 9.30 13.16
CA GLU A 125 20.38 8.50 13.91
C GLU A 125 21.12 7.52 13.00
N ALA A 126 22.35 7.15 13.40
CA ALA A 126 23.04 6.02 12.82
C ALA A 126 22.73 4.74 13.60
N ILE A 127 22.65 3.61 12.87
CA ILE A 127 22.46 2.28 13.44
C ILE A 127 23.55 1.32 12.96
N GLU A 128 23.92 0.36 13.80
CA GLU A 128 24.82 -0.69 13.39
C GLU A 128 24.04 -1.87 12.80
N VAL A 129 24.35 -2.21 11.56
CA VAL A 129 23.66 -3.27 10.78
C VAL A 129 24.62 -4.40 10.43
N LYS A 130 24.14 -5.64 10.53
CA LYS A 130 24.84 -6.80 9.97
C LYS A 130 24.40 -6.98 8.53
N TYR A 131 25.25 -6.62 7.59
CA TYR A 131 24.92 -6.54 6.16
C TYR A 131 25.61 -7.61 5.33
N GLN A 132 24.85 -8.30 4.48
CA GLN A 132 25.36 -9.23 3.49
C GLN A 132 25.65 -8.50 2.18
N SER A 133 26.90 -8.16 1.94
CA SER A 133 27.34 -7.58 0.66
C SER A 133 27.34 -8.63 -0.46
N LEU A 134 27.29 -8.15 -1.72
CA LEU A 134 27.52 -9.02 -2.88
C LEU A 134 29.00 -9.36 -3.07
N SER A 135 29.87 -8.45 -2.66
CA SER A 135 31.32 -8.55 -2.86
C SER A 135 32.05 -9.33 -1.76
N ARG A 136 31.35 -9.71 -0.68
CA ARG A 136 31.96 -10.44 0.45
C ARG A 136 31.15 -11.69 0.76
N PRO A 137 31.81 -12.84 0.97
CA PRO A 137 31.12 -14.10 1.25
C PRO A 137 30.41 -14.09 2.61
N GLU A 138 30.93 -13.36 3.58
CA GLU A 138 30.36 -13.29 4.93
C GLU A 138 29.77 -11.93 5.25
N PRO A 139 28.63 -11.89 6.00
CA PRO A 139 28.03 -10.66 6.45
C PRO A 139 28.92 -9.97 7.49
N SER A 140 29.02 -8.65 7.39
CA SER A 140 29.82 -7.83 8.32
C SER A 140 28.99 -6.77 9.00
N TRP A 141 29.37 -6.41 10.22
CA TRP A 141 28.80 -5.28 10.94
C TRP A 141 29.32 -3.96 10.37
N ARG A 142 28.43 -2.98 10.23
CA ARG A 142 28.77 -1.63 9.81
C ARG A 142 27.77 -0.61 10.32
N TRP A 143 28.26 0.56 10.62
CA TRP A 143 27.44 1.70 10.97
C TRP A 143 26.96 2.40 9.71
N ILE A 144 25.64 2.63 9.64
CA ILE A 144 24.99 3.39 8.58
C ILE A 144 24.06 4.45 9.19
N ALA A 145 24.00 5.62 8.58
CA ALA A 145 23.04 6.67 8.92
C ALA A 145 21.99 6.74 7.78
N PRO A 146 20.87 6.04 7.91
CA PRO A 146 19.86 6.03 6.88
C PRO A 146 19.05 7.33 6.91
N HIS A 147 18.74 7.88 5.73
CA HIS A 147 17.88 9.07 5.61
C HIS A 147 16.64 8.85 4.73
N ALA A 148 16.62 7.82 3.87
CA ALA A 148 15.49 7.56 3.00
C ALA A 148 15.28 6.06 2.72
N ILE A 149 14.07 5.72 2.23
CA ILE A 149 13.73 4.42 1.68
C ILE A 149 13.34 4.61 0.21
N GLY A 150 13.91 3.80 -0.67
CA GLY A 150 13.62 3.78 -2.09
C GLY A 150 13.17 2.40 -2.57
N PHE A 151 12.44 2.36 -3.67
CA PHE A 151 12.02 1.14 -4.36
C PHE A 151 12.42 1.22 -5.83
N ASP A 152 13.19 0.24 -6.31
CA ASP A 152 13.71 0.21 -7.68
C ASP A 152 12.78 -0.50 -8.69
N GLY A 153 11.55 -0.82 -8.27
CA GLY A 153 10.60 -1.62 -9.04
C GLY A 153 10.62 -3.12 -8.68
N PHE A 154 11.65 -3.59 -8.00
CA PHE A 154 11.81 -4.99 -7.57
C PHE A 154 12.21 -5.13 -6.10
N ARG A 155 13.00 -4.18 -5.57
CA ARG A 155 13.65 -4.31 -4.26
C ARG A 155 13.56 -3.01 -3.48
N TRP A 156 13.40 -3.16 -2.18
CA TRP A 156 13.45 -2.07 -1.24
C TRP A 156 14.86 -1.81 -0.75
N HIS A 157 15.27 -0.55 -0.78
CA HIS A 157 16.56 -0.06 -0.33
C HIS A 157 16.38 0.96 0.79
N THR A 158 17.40 1.12 1.61
CA THR A 158 17.60 2.35 2.38
C THR A 158 18.82 3.08 1.86
N ARG A 159 18.66 4.37 1.55
CA ARG A 159 19.77 5.28 1.25
C ARG A 159 20.39 5.71 2.57
N ALA A 160 21.70 5.57 2.71
CA ALA A 160 22.38 5.79 3.98
C ALA A 160 23.82 6.21 3.78
N PHE A 161 24.34 7.05 4.67
CA PHE A 161 25.78 7.28 4.80
C PHE A 161 26.42 6.06 5.47
N CYS A 162 27.44 5.48 4.86
CA CYS A 162 28.21 4.37 5.40
C CYS A 162 29.46 4.90 6.10
N LYS A 163 29.53 4.81 7.43
CA LYS A 163 30.68 5.32 8.18
C LYS A 163 32.01 4.64 7.81
N ALA A 164 31.97 3.35 7.44
CA ALA A 164 33.17 2.61 7.08
C ALA A 164 33.76 2.99 5.71
N ASP A 165 32.90 3.43 4.79
CA ASP A 165 33.30 3.77 3.42
C ASP A 165 33.26 5.30 3.19
N GLU A 166 32.75 6.07 4.15
CA GLU A 166 32.60 7.54 4.16
C GLU A 166 31.83 8.07 2.94
N VAL A 167 30.83 7.30 2.45
CA VAL A 167 30.00 7.66 1.30
C VAL A 167 28.54 7.31 1.51
N PHE A 168 27.66 8.04 0.83
CA PHE A 168 26.25 7.65 0.70
C PHE A 168 26.09 6.52 -0.31
N LYS A 169 25.27 5.54 0.01
CA LYS A 169 24.95 4.42 -0.88
C LYS A 169 23.68 3.71 -0.48
N ASP A 170 23.18 2.88 -1.39
CA ASP A 170 21.98 2.09 -1.20
C ASP A 170 22.28 0.75 -0.53
N PHE A 171 21.53 0.45 0.50
CA PHE A 171 21.55 -0.83 1.20
C PHE A 171 20.22 -1.56 0.95
N LEU A 172 20.27 -2.73 0.35
CA LEU A 172 19.10 -3.59 0.22
C LEU A 172 18.55 -3.98 1.58
N LEU A 173 17.31 -3.63 1.89
CA LEU A 173 16.68 -3.95 3.18
C LEU A 173 16.66 -5.45 3.45
N SER A 174 16.44 -6.28 2.44
CA SER A 174 16.45 -7.75 2.56
C SER A 174 17.84 -8.36 2.85
N ARG A 175 18.91 -7.57 2.79
CA ARG A 175 20.28 -7.96 3.10
C ARG A 175 20.77 -7.46 4.45
N ILE A 176 19.98 -6.68 5.15
CA ILE A 176 20.21 -6.31 6.54
C ILE A 176 19.67 -7.46 7.41
N LEU A 177 20.57 -8.28 7.93
CA LEU A 177 20.24 -9.49 8.68
C LEU A 177 19.86 -9.19 10.12
N GLN A 178 20.53 -8.21 10.74
CA GLN A 178 20.35 -7.81 12.13
C GLN A 178 20.65 -6.32 12.29
N THR A 179 20.08 -5.72 13.32
CA THR A 179 20.38 -4.34 13.74
C THR A 179 20.72 -4.32 15.23
N ARG A 180 21.65 -3.45 15.63
CA ARG A 180 21.97 -3.18 17.04
C ARG A 180 22.56 -1.78 17.16
N GLY A 181 22.64 -1.28 18.36
CA GLY A 181 23.25 0.03 18.62
C GLY A 181 22.53 1.17 17.91
N VAL A 182 22.55 2.32 18.52
CA VAL A 182 22.05 3.58 17.95
C VAL A 182 22.98 4.67 18.44
N GLU A 183 23.35 5.60 17.55
CA GLU A 183 24.15 6.77 17.92
C GLU A 183 23.71 7.99 17.11
N ALA A 184 24.07 9.17 17.54
CA ALA A 184 23.83 10.39 16.79
C ALA A 184 24.56 10.36 15.45
N SER A 185 23.92 10.87 14.40
CA SER A 185 24.54 11.04 13.08
C SER A 185 24.73 12.52 12.77
N GLU A 186 25.91 12.86 12.26
CA GLU A 186 26.18 14.18 11.69
C GLU A 186 25.82 14.24 10.18
N ALA A 187 25.78 13.07 9.51
CA ALA A 187 25.39 12.99 8.10
C ALA A 187 23.87 13.05 7.95
N THR A 188 23.41 13.94 7.09
CA THR A 188 22.00 14.23 6.82
C THR A 188 21.66 14.00 5.35
N GLU A 189 20.35 13.99 5.00
CA GLU A 189 19.89 13.96 3.61
C GLU A 189 20.47 15.11 2.76
N ALA A 190 20.65 16.30 3.36
CA ALA A 190 21.18 17.47 2.67
C ALA A 190 22.66 17.30 2.21
N ASP A 191 23.39 16.38 2.83
CA ASP A 191 24.78 16.07 2.48
C ASP A 191 24.89 15.06 1.33
N ASP A 192 23.78 14.44 0.93
CA ASP A 192 23.73 13.43 -0.15
C ASP A 192 23.40 14.10 -1.51
N ALA A 193 24.42 14.51 -2.22
CA ALA A 193 24.28 15.19 -3.51
C ALA A 193 23.68 14.30 -4.63
N GLU A 194 23.66 12.97 -4.45
CA GLU A 194 23.08 12.03 -5.42
C GLU A 194 21.61 11.71 -5.14
N TRP A 195 21.10 12.14 -4.00
CA TRP A 195 19.70 11.96 -3.62
C TRP A 195 18.88 13.19 -4.04
N GLN A 196 18.17 13.09 -5.20
CA GLN A 196 17.25 14.10 -5.71
C GLN A 196 15.92 13.50 -6.10
#